data_b99c7f264fd5b5239b6b5d47b1276e26
#
_entry.id   b99c7f264fd5b5239b6b5d47b1276e26
#
_cell.length_a   1.000
_cell.length_b   1.000
_cell.length_c   1.000
_cell.angle_alpha   90.00
_cell.angle_beta   90.00
_cell.angle_gamma   90.00
#
_symmetry.space_group_name_H-M   'P 1'
#
loop_
_entity.id
_entity.type
_entity.pdbx_description
1 polymer ?
#
loop_
_entity_poly.entity_id
_entity_poly.type
_entity_poly.pdbx_seq_one_letter_code
_entity_poly.pdbx_strand_id
1 'polypeptide(L)'
;AFRRQSGLRERCVVGRGGAVRGESVAGEPWELALGPGWQDLKPQLKLLEAALGELLRPLDELTEQEGLQWLGLSGEALCQAQRRRCSVPFVPPSAAAREELERLAQQRGLTVVQGNRMGHLLGPDVSKGKALAALKRHLGCPQVNVLALGDSPNDLPLLEVADVAVVVPGMKGPHPELKPAIDEGRFQLAQAPHGAGWAEAVERLLLT
;
A
#
# COMPACT_ATOMS: atom_id res chain seq x y z
N ALA A 1 -13.70 21.37 -3.09
CA ALA A 1 -15.04 21.02 -3.61
C ALA A 1 -15.48 19.63 -3.14
N PHE A 2 -14.66 18.60 -3.24
CA PHE A 2 -14.97 17.22 -2.82
C PHE A 2 -15.40 17.11 -1.35
N ARG A 3 -14.80 17.89 -0.47
CA ARG A 3 -15.11 17.93 0.96
C ARG A 3 -16.55 18.36 1.30
N ARG A 4 -17.16 19.22 0.47
CA ARG A 4 -18.51 19.72 0.70
C ARG A 4 -19.59 18.73 0.28
N GLN A 5 -19.32 17.90 -0.70
CA GLN A 5 -20.27 16.92 -1.21
C GLN A 5 -20.28 15.62 -0.41
N SER A 6 -19.12 15.20 0.15
CA SER A 6 -18.99 13.93 0.87
C SER A 6 -19.39 13.98 2.34
N GLY A 7 -19.62 15.16 2.92
CA GLY A 7 -19.88 15.32 4.36
C GLY A 7 -18.68 14.93 5.26
N LEU A 8 -17.55 14.56 4.68
CA LEU A 8 -16.34 14.21 5.40
C LEU A 8 -15.73 15.44 6.05
N ARG A 9 -15.66 15.42 7.37
CA ARG A 9 -15.11 16.51 8.19
C ARG A 9 -13.60 16.43 8.38
N GLU A 10 -12.92 15.46 7.78
CA GLU A 10 -11.49 15.21 8.00
C GLU A 10 -10.71 15.08 6.69
N ARG A 11 -9.44 15.53 6.72
CA ARG A 11 -8.49 15.27 5.64
C ARG A 11 -7.79 13.95 5.94
N CYS A 12 -8.10 12.91 5.16
CA CYS A 12 -7.47 11.63 5.33
C CYS A 12 -6.39 11.42 4.28
N VAL A 13 -5.21 11.07 4.75
CA VAL A 13 -4.15 10.51 3.92
C VAL A 13 -3.93 9.09 4.41
N VAL A 14 -4.32 8.10 3.63
CA VAL A 14 -3.97 6.70 3.95
C VAL A 14 -2.47 6.57 3.82
N GLY A 15 -1.80 6.36 4.96
CA GLY A 15 -0.36 6.21 5.02
C GLY A 15 0.09 4.91 4.34
N ARG A 16 1.26 4.92 3.74
CA ARG A 16 1.94 3.71 3.31
C ARG A 16 2.43 2.96 4.55
N GLY A 17 2.27 1.63 4.59
CA GLY A 17 2.97 0.79 5.54
C GLY A 17 2.31 0.59 6.89
N GLY A 18 1.06 0.15 6.92
CA GLY A 18 0.44 -0.36 8.15
C GLY A 18 -0.09 0.69 9.13
N ALA A 19 -0.21 1.96 8.71
CA ALA A 19 -0.86 3.01 9.47
C ALA A 19 -1.76 3.88 8.58
N VAL A 20 -2.86 4.36 9.13
CA VAL A 20 -3.74 5.37 8.54
C VAL A 20 -3.53 6.67 9.29
N ARG A 21 -3.34 7.75 8.55
CA ARG A 21 -3.11 9.10 9.10
C ARG A 21 -4.11 10.08 8.52
N GLY A 22 -4.48 11.04 9.29
CA GLY A 22 -5.35 12.13 8.86
C GLY A 22 -5.17 13.36 9.72
N GLU A 23 -5.96 14.36 9.42
CA GLU A 23 -6.02 15.61 10.14
C GLU A 23 -7.48 15.92 10.43
N SER A 24 -7.82 16.24 11.67
CA SER A 24 -9.17 16.63 12.06
C SER A 24 -9.57 17.98 11.43
N VAL A 25 -10.82 18.37 11.55
CA VAL A 25 -11.30 19.69 11.12
C VAL A 25 -10.58 20.82 11.84
N ALA A 26 -10.17 20.58 13.09
CA ALA A 26 -9.41 21.53 13.90
C ALA A 26 -7.92 21.60 13.53
N GLY A 27 -7.47 20.79 12.56
CA GLY A 27 -6.08 20.74 12.13
C GLY A 27 -5.20 19.83 13.00
N GLU A 28 -5.79 19.04 13.91
CA GLU A 28 -5.03 18.12 14.75
C GLU A 28 -4.72 16.82 13.99
N PRO A 29 -3.45 16.42 13.92
CA PRO A 29 -3.06 15.18 13.27
C PRO A 29 -3.47 13.96 14.11
N TRP A 30 -3.91 12.90 13.45
CA TRP A 30 -4.16 11.61 14.08
C TRP A 30 -3.54 10.46 13.28
N GLU A 31 -3.26 9.36 13.96
CA GLU A 31 -2.69 8.16 13.35
C GLU A 31 -3.34 6.90 13.96
N LEU A 32 -3.74 5.97 13.10
CA LEU A 32 -4.20 4.63 13.45
C LEU A 32 -3.13 3.62 13.03
N ALA A 33 -2.42 3.05 13.99
CA ALA A 33 -1.54 1.91 13.75
C ALA A 33 -2.38 0.66 13.49
N LEU A 34 -2.08 -0.06 12.40
CA LEU A 34 -2.80 -1.28 12.02
C LEU A 34 -2.03 -2.55 12.36
N GLY A 35 -0.79 -2.42 12.82
CA GLY A 35 0.09 -3.55 13.14
C GLY A 35 1.28 -3.13 13.99
N PRO A 36 2.22 -4.06 14.24
CA PRO A 36 3.41 -3.81 15.04
C PRO A 36 4.28 -2.70 14.43
N GLY A 37 5.03 -2.05 15.30
CA GLY A 37 5.90 -0.96 14.92
C GLY A 37 7.17 -1.42 14.19
N TRP A 38 7.87 -0.45 13.62
CA TRP A 38 9.18 -0.68 12.97
C TRP A 38 10.18 -1.40 13.87
N GLN A 39 10.23 -1.03 15.16
CA GLN A 39 11.17 -1.62 16.12
C GLN A 39 10.91 -3.11 16.36
N ASP A 40 9.66 -3.54 16.25
CA ASP A 40 9.27 -4.94 16.40
C ASP A 40 9.47 -5.72 15.09
N LEU A 41 9.22 -5.08 13.94
CA LEU A 41 9.31 -5.71 12.63
C LEU A 41 10.74 -5.86 12.12
N LYS A 42 11.62 -4.89 12.37
CA LYS A 42 13.00 -4.93 11.84
C LYS A 42 13.82 -6.14 12.34
N PRO A 43 13.77 -6.51 13.62
CA PRO A 43 14.40 -7.75 14.09
C PRO A 43 13.84 -9.01 13.40
N GLN A 44 12.53 -9.02 13.11
CA GLN A 44 11.92 -10.16 12.41
C GLN A 44 12.44 -10.27 10.97
N LEU A 45 12.70 -9.15 10.28
CA LEU A 45 13.31 -9.17 8.95
C LEU A 45 14.70 -9.84 8.98
N LYS A 46 15.51 -9.55 10.00
CA LYS A 46 16.83 -10.20 10.17
C LYS A 46 16.73 -11.71 10.45
N LEU A 47 15.70 -12.13 11.18
CA LEU A 47 15.44 -13.57 11.39
C LEU A 47 14.98 -14.26 10.10
N LEU A 48 14.20 -13.58 9.27
CA LEU A 48 13.79 -14.07 7.95
C LEU A 48 14.98 -14.16 7.00
N GLU A 49 15.85 -13.15 6.99
CA GLU A 49 17.11 -13.13 6.23
C GLU A 49 17.99 -14.37 6.56
N ALA A 50 18.18 -14.60 7.85
CA ALA A 50 18.98 -15.75 8.31
C ALA A 50 18.36 -17.11 7.95
N ALA A 51 17.03 -17.23 8.02
CA ALA A 51 16.31 -18.45 7.67
C ALA A 51 16.25 -18.68 6.16
N LEU A 52 16.14 -17.62 5.36
CA LEU A 52 16.11 -17.67 3.90
C LEU A 52 17.50 -17.94 3.29
N GLY A 53 18.56 -17.49 3.96
CA GLY A 53 19.93 -17.55 3.43
C GLY A 53 20.22 -16.51 2.34
N GLU A 54 19.33 -15.53 2.13
CA GLU A 54 19.51 -14.41 1.21
C GLU A 54 19.39 -13.07 1.94
N LEU A 55 20.14 -12.08 1.47
CA LEU A 55 20.19 -10.75 2.07
C LEU A 55 18.87 -10.00 1.85
N LEU A 56 18.25 -9.53 2.94
CA LEU A 56 17.04 -8.72 2.94
C LEU A 56 17.37 -7.33 3.50
N ARG A 57 17.96 -6.46 2.69
CA ARG A 57 18.40 -5.13 3.14
C ARG A 57 17.21 -4.19 3.35
N PRO A 58 16.97 -3.73 4.58
CA PRO A 58 15.90 -2.78 4.85
C PRO A 58 16.22 -1.39 4.27
N LEU A 59 15.18 -0.63 3.95
CA LEU A 59 15.27 0.69 3.31
C LEU A 59 16.12 1.70 4.11
N ASP A 60 16.08 1.64 5.44
CA ASP A 60 16.84 2.54 6.31
C ASP A 60 18.34 2.25 6.35
N GLU A 61 18.76 1.10 5.81
CA GLU A 61 20.17 0.72 5.66
C GLU A 61 20.73 1.03 4.25
N LEU A 62 19.90 1.54 3.34
CA LEU A 62 20.34 1.93 2.00
C LEU A 62 21.06 3.26 2.02
N THR A 63 22.18 3.31 1.33
CA THR A 63 22.89 4.58 1.01
C THR A 63 22.08 5.44 0.05
N GLU A 64 22.40 6.71 -0.08
CA GLU A 64 21.74 7.62 -1.02
C GLU A 64 21.84 7.13 -2.48
N GLN A 65 23.00 6.60 -2.85
CA GLN A 65 23.22 6.05 -4.19
C GLN A 65 22.31 4.84 -4.46
N GLU A 66 22.16 3.95 -3.50
CA GLU A 66 21.28 2.79 -3.59
C GLU A 66 19.80 3.21 -3.58
N GLY A 67 19.44 4.21 -2.75
CA GLY A 67 18.10 4.80 -2.76
C GLY A 67 17.72 5.36 -4.13
N LEU A 68 18.67 6.05 -4.78
CA LEU A 68 18.48 6.55 -6.14
C LEU A 68 18.34 5.40 -7.14
N GLN A 69 19.19 4.38 -7.05
CA GLN A 69 19.17 3.22 -7.95
C GLN A 69 17.89 2.40 -7.83
N TRP A 70 17.47 2.05 -6.62
CA TRP A 70 16.32 1.17 -6.38
C TRP A 70 14.98 1.90 -6.45
N LEU A 71 14.92 3.13 -5.96
CA LEU A 71 13.67 3.87 -5.77
C LEU A 71 13.54 5.11 -6.65
N GLY A 72 14.65 5.60 -7.21
CA GLY A 72 14.71 6.91 -7.84
C GLY A 72 14.55 8.05 -6.82
N LEU A 73 14.93 7.82 -5.55
CA LEU A 73 14.80 8.78 -4.46
C LEU A 73 16.18 9.15 -3.92
N SER A 74 16.36 10.44 -3.62
CA SER A 74 17.55 10.99 -2.99
C SER A 74 17.20 12.09 -1.99
N GLY A 75 18.15 12.53 -1.19
CA GLY A 75 17.99 13.62 -0.23
C GLY A 75 16.78 13.46 0.69
N GLU A 76 16.00 14.53 0.84
CA GLU A 76 14.83 14.56 1.73
C GLU A 76 13.76 13.50 1.37
N ALA A 77 13.54 13.23 0.08
CA ALA A 77 12.56 12.25 -0.35
C ALA A 77 12.92 10.83 0.12
N LEU A 78 14.21 10.46 0.09
CA LEU A 78 14.72 9.21 0.64
C LEU A 78 14.58 9.18 2.16
N CYS A 79 14.97 10.25 2.86
CA CYS A 79 14.83 10.36 4.31
C CYS A 79 13.36 10.18 4.76
N GLN A 80 12.41 10.79 4.05
CA GLN A 80 10.98 10.62 4.34
C GLN A 80 10.50 9.20 4.06
N ALA A 81 11.00 8.57 2.99
CA ALA A 81 10.67 7.18 2.69
C ALA A 81 11.21 6.21 3.75
N GLN A 82 12.33 6.53 4.39
CA GLN A 82 12.95 5.75 5.48
C GLN A 82 12.21 5.92 6.82
N ARG A 83 11.48 7.02 7.04
CA ARG A 83 10.73 7.30 8.29
C ARG A 83 9.41 6.53 8.36
N ARG A 84 9.45 5.21 8.24
CA ARG A 84 8.27 4.37 8.36
C ARG A 84 8.07 3.87 9.77
N ARG A 85 6.80 3.67 10.17
CA ARG A 85 6.45 3.29 11.54
C ARG A 85 5.91 1.86 11.68
N CYS A 86 5.17 1.39 10.72
CA CYS A 86 4.43 0.13 10.82
C CYS A 86 4.67 -0.81 9.62
N SER A 87 5.79 -0.64 8.93
CA SER A 87 6.26 -1.56 7.89
C SER A 87 7.76 -1.45 7.71
N VAL A 88 8.42 -2.52 7.32
CA VAL A 88 9.84 -2.52 6.94
C VAL A 88 9.94 -2.80 5.43
N PRO A 89 10.15 -1.76 4.59
CA PRO A 89 10.51 -1.99 3.19
C PRO A 89 11.93 -2.56 3.12
N PHE A 90 12.14 -3.49 2.19
CA PHE A 90 13.45 -4.12 1.98
C PHE A 90 13.68 -4.44 0.51
N VAL A 91 14.93 -4.55 0.11
CA VAL A 91 15.31 -4.99 -1.23
C VAL A 91 14.86 -6.45 -1.40
N PRO A 92 14.05 -6.77 -2.42
CA PRO A 92 13.51 -8.12 -2.58
C PRO A 92 14.64 -9.14 -2.79
N PRO A 93 14.47 -10.38 -2.31
CA PRO A 93 15.37 -11.48 -2.63
C PRO A 93 15.23 -11.91 -4.09
N SER A 94 15.97 -12.93 -4.49
CA SER A 94 15.83 -13.55 -5.81
C SER A 94 14.37 -13.97 -6.07
N ALA A 95 13.97 -14.03 -7.34
CA ALA A 95 12.59 -14.43 -7.69
C ALA A 95 12.27 -15.84 -7.18
N ALA A 96 13.26 -16.74 -7.14
CA ALA A 96 13.11 -18.12 -6.66
C ALA A 96 12.86 -18.20 -5.15
N ALA A 97 13.35 -17.23 -4.38
CA ALA A 97 13.24 -17.24 -2.92
C ALA A 97 11.99 -16.51 -2.38
N ARG A 98 11.19 -15.87 -3.23
CA ARG A 98 10.04 -15.04 -2.79
C ARG A 98 8.96 -15.86 -2.11
N GLU A 99 8.58 -16.98 -2.71
CA GLU A 99 7.56 -17.87 -2.16
C GLU A 99 7.99 -18.44 -0.80
N GLU A 100 9.25 -18.81 -0.67
CA GLU A 100 9.81 -19.29 0.59
C GLU A 100 9.84 -18.17 1.65
N LEU A 101 10.19 -16.94 1.27
CA LEU A 101 10.13 -15.79 2.17
C LEU A 101 8.70 -15.53 2.69
N GLU A 102 7.71 -15.60 1.83
CA GLU A 102 6.31 -15.46 2.22
C GLU A 102 5.87 -16.55 3.19
N ARG A 103 6.24 -17.80 2.91
CA ARG A 103 5.97 -18.95 3.79
C ARG A 103 6.62 -18.78 5.16
N LEU A 104 7.90 -18.37 5.21
CA LEU A 104 8.63 -18.13 6.45
C LEU A 104 8.04 -16.97 7.27
N ALA A 105 7.60 -15.93 6.60
CA ALA A 105 6.92 -14.80 7.25
C ALA A 105 5.57 -15.22 7.85
N GLN A 106 4.75 -15.96 7.11
CA GLN A 106 3.47 -16.49 7.58
C GLN A 106 3.63 -17.38 8.81
N GLN A 107 4.64 -18.23 8.86
CA GLN A 107 4.95 -19.08 10.03
C GLN A 107 5.25 -18.26 11.29
N ARG A 108 5.68 -17.01 11.13
CA ARG A 108 5.94 -16.06 12.23
C ARG A 108 4.76 -15.12 12.50
N GLY A 109 3.61 -15.35 11.86
CA GLY A 109 2.46 -14.45 11.96
C GLY A 109 2.71 -13.10 11.32
N LEU A 110 3.55 -13.03 10.27
CA LEU A 110 3.86 -11.79 9.55
C LEU A 110 3.42 -11.91 8.09
N THR A 111 3.30 -10.76 7.43
CA THR A 111 2.92 -10.67 6.02
C THR A 111 4.04 -10.01 5.23
N VAL A 112 4.42 -10.61 4.12
CA VAL A 112 5.27 -9.98 3.10
C VAL A 112 4.40 -9.61 1.91
N VAL A 113 4.51 -8.35 1.47
CA VAL A 113 3.81 -7.85 0.30
C VAL A 113 4.83 -7.30 -0.70
N GLN A 114 4.76 -7.75 -1.93
CA GLN A 114 5.59 -7.24 -2.99
C GLN A 114 5.01 -5.93 -3.55
N GLY A 115 5.77 -4.85 -3.47
CA GLY A 115 5.50 -3.60 -4.18
C GLY A 115 6.23 -3.56 -5.52
N ASN A 116 6.07 -2.46 -6.25
CA ASN A 116 6.70 -2.31 -7.59
C ASN A 116 8.24 -2.37 -7.56
N ARG A 117 8.87 -1.97 -6.46
CA ARG A 117 10.34 -1.87 -6.35
C ARG A 117 10.92 -2.54 -5.11
N MET A 118 10.14 -2.68 -4.04
CA MET A 118 10.58 -3.24 -2.77
C MET A 118 9.58 -4.25 -2.23
N GLY A 119 10.07 -5.23 -1.48
CA GLY A 119 9.25 -6.01 -0.57
C GLY A 119 8.91 -5.20 0.68
N HIS A 120 7.81 -5.51 1.33
CA HIS A 120 7.37 -4.88 2.58
C HIS A 120 7.02 -5.94 3.60
N LEU A 121 7.73 -5.94 4.73
CA LEU A 121 7.35 -6.74 5.90
C LEU A 121 6.33 -5.96 6.73
N LEU A 122 5.24 -6.59 7.04
CA LEU A 122 4.08 -6.05 7.76
C LEU A 122 3.68 -6.99 8.89
N GLY A 123 2.93 -6.47 9.85
CA GLY A 123 2.23 -7.27 10.83
C GLY A 123 1.18 -8.19 10.19
N PRO A 124 0.63 -9.11 10.97
CA PRO A 124 -0.41 -10.01 10.50
C PRO A 124 -1.61 -9.21 10.04
N ASP A 125 -2.19 -9.66 8.94
CA ASP A 125 -3.44 -9.09 8.45
C ASP A 125 -3.44 -7.60 8.10
N VAL A 126 -2.28 -6.96 7.95
CA VAL A 126 -2.21 -5.56 7.52
C VAL A 126 -2.37 -5.49 6.01
N SER A 127 -3.44 -4.84 5.55
CA SER A 127 -3.72 -4.61 4.14
C SER A 127 -4.38 -3.25 3.91
N LYS A 128 -4.40 -2.80 2.65
CA LYS A 128 -5.10 -1.55 2.28
C LYS A 128 -6.62 -1.65 2.52
N GLY A 129 -7.22 -2.82 2.38
CA GLY A 129 -8.63 -3.05 2.69
C GLY A 129 -8.92 -2.92 4.19
N LYS A 130 -8.06 -3.49 5.05
CA LYS A 130 -8.18 -3.31 6.52
C LYS A 130 -7.93 -1.87 6.94
N ALA A 131 -7.03 -1.15 6.26
CA ALA A 131 -6.82 0.28 6.47
C ALA A 131 -8.11 1.07 6.18
N LEU A 132 -8.79 0.77 5.07
CA LEU A 132 -10.08 1.37 4.75
C LEU A 132 -11.14 1.07 5.80
N ALA A 133 -11.26 -0.18 6.24
CA ALA A 133 -12.22 -0.56 7.28
C ALA A 133 -11.96 0.16 8.62
N ALA A 134 -10.70 0.30 9.01
CA ALA A 134 -10.30 1.07 10.19
C ALA A 134 -10.63 2.56 10.04
N LEU A 135 -10.40 3.13 8.86
CA LEU A 135 -10.76 4.51 8.53
C LEU A 135 -12.26 4.74 8.60
N LYS A 136 -13.08 3.89 7.96
CA LYS A 136 -14.54 3.99 8.00
C LYS A 136 -15.07 3.98 9.45
N ARG A 137 -14.50 3.11 10.30
CA ARG A 137 -14.85 3.06 11.74
C ARG A 137 -14.43 4.34 12.48
N HIS A 138 -13.21 4.80 12.26
CA HIS A 138 -12.69 6.02 12.91
C HIS A 138 -13.52 7.25 12.57
N LEU A 139 -13.94 7.36 11.32
CA LEU A 139 -14.77 8.48 10.83
C LEU A 139 -16.25 8.35 11.23
N GLY A 140 -16.67 7.25 11.83
CA GLY A 140 -18.08 7.00 12.12
C GLY A 140 -18.97 6.86 10.89
N CYS A 141 -18.38 6.54 9.71
CA CYS A 141 -19.06 6.46 8.43
C CYS A 141 -19.00 5.04 7.82
N PRO A 142 -19.58 4.02 8.47
CA PRO A 142 -19.47 2.64 7.99
C PRO A 142 -20.13 2.41 6.63
N GLN A 143 -21.13 3.21 6.28
CA GLN A 143 -21.93 3.08 5.05
C GLN A 143 -21.48 4.03 3.91
N VAL A 144 -20.31 4.66 4.03
CA VAL A 144 -19.81 5.53 2.96
C VAL A 144 -19.45 4.70 1.73
N ASN A 145 -19.89 5.13 0.55
CA ASN A 145 -19.49 4.51 -0.71
C ASN A 145 -18.02 4.79 -0.99
N VAL A 146 -17.32 3.80 -1.49
CA VAL A 146 -15.87 3.82 -1.75
C VAL A 146 -15.59 3.59 -3.22
N LEU A 147 -14.97 4.56 -3.85
CA LEU A 147 -14.27 4.37 -5.11
C LEU A 147 -12.80 4.04 -4.80
N ALA A 148 -12.35 2.85 -5.20
CA ALA A 148 -10.96 2.45 -5.09
C ALA A 148 -10.28 2.41 -6.46
N LEU A 149 -9.05 2.91 -6.51
CA LEU A 149 -8.18 2.82 -7.69
C LEU A 149 -6.87 2.16 -7.29
N GLY A 150 -6.39 1.22 -8.11
CA GLY A 150 -5.16 0.49 -7.85
C GLY A 150 -4.50 0.02 -9.14
N ASP A 151 -3.19 -0.26 -9.09
CA ASP A 151 -2.38 -0.64 -10.25
C ASP A 151 -1.59 -1.94 -10.05
N SER A 152 -1.60 -2.49 -8.82
CA SER A 152 -0.71 -3.58 -8.44
C SER A 152 -1.37 -4.55 -7.43
N PRO A 153 -0.82 -5.77 -7.24
CA PRO A 153 -1.40 -6.80 -6.37
C PRO A 153 -1.62 -6.34 -4.92
N ASN A 154 -0.78 -5.44 -4.42
CA ASN A 154 -0.95 -4.89 -3.07
C ASN A 154 -2.21 -4.01 -2.92
N ASP A 155 -2.87 -3.64 -4.03
CA ASP A 155 -4.14 -2.93 -4.04
C ASP A 155 -5.35 -3.86 -4.03
N LEU A 156 -5.15 -5.14 -4.35
CA LEU A 156 -6.23 -6.12 -4.44
C LEU A 156 -7.14 -6.12 -3.22
N PRO A 157 -6.64 -6.15 -1.96
CA PRO A 157 -7.49 -6.11 -0.79
C PRO A 157 -8.33 -4.82 -0.64
N LEU A 158 -7.88 -3.72 -1.25
CA LEU A 158 -8.64 -2.46 -1.28
C LEU A 158 -9.73 -2.51 -2.36
N LEU A 159 -9.37 -3.00 -3.55
CA LEU A 159 -10.28 -3.12 -4.67
C LEU A 159 -11.44 -4.07 -4.37
N GLU A 160 -11.17 -5.18 -3.66
CA GLU A 160 -12.17 -6.18 -3.28
C GLU A 160 -13.22 -5.69 -2.28
N VAL A 161 -12.89 -4.68 -1.45
CA VAL A 161 -13.81 -4.15 -0.43
C VAL A 161 -14.45 -2.81 -0.82
N ALA A 162 -14.18 -2.32 -2.01
CA ALA A 162 -14.73 -1.09 -2.54
C ALA A 162 -16.08 -1.32 -3.22
N ASP A 163 -16.95 -0.30 -3.18
CA ASP A 163 -18.22 -0.32 -3.90
C ASP A 163 -18.02 -0.17 -5.41
N VAL A 164 -17.00 0.58 -5.81
CA VAL A 164 -16.53 0.69 -7.19
C VAL A 164 -15.01 0.53 -7.21
N ALA A 165 -14.53 -0.47 -7.94
CA ALA A 165 -13.10 -0.77 -8.07
C ALA A 165 -12.62 -0.51 -9.50
N VAL A 166 -11.55 0.26 -9.66
CA VAL A 166 -10.93 0.59 -10.95
C VAL A 166 -9.46 0.20 -10.94
N VAL A 167 -9.06 -0.63 -11.88
CA VAL A 167 -7.66 -0.92 -12.15
C VAL A 167 -7.10 0.12 -13.10
N VAL A 168 -6.02 0.78 -12.69
CA VAL A 168 -5.29 1.74 -13.53
C VAL A 168 -4.14 1.00 -14.21
N PRO A 169 -4.13 0.89 -15.53
CA PRO A 169 -3.08 0.14 -16.22
C PRO A 169 -1.75 0.89 -16.23
N GLY A 170 -0.66 0.15 -16.37
CA GLY A 170 0.63 0.69 -16.81
C GLY A 170 0.70 0.84 -18.33
N MET A 171 1.85 1.27 -18.87
CA MET A 171 2.07 1.42 -20.33
C MET A 171 1.88 0.12 -21.11
N LYS A 172 2.06 -1.04 -20.48
CA LYS A 172 1.92 -2.37 -21.09
C LYS A 172 0.57 -3.04 -20.79
N GLY A 173 -0.37 -2.30 -20.20
CA GLY A 173 -1.66 -2.83 -19.75
C GLY A 173 -1.72 -3.06 -18.24
N PRO A 174 -2.82 -3.67 -17.75
CA PRO A 174 -3.03 -3.96 -16.33
C PRO A 174 -2.04 -5.03 -15.83
N HIS A 175 -1.79 -5.01 -14.51
CA HIS A 175 -0.97 -6.04 -13.87
C HIS A 175 -1.61 -7.43 -14.08
N PRO A 176 -0.82 -8.48 -14.43
CA PRO A 176 -1.35 -9.81 -14.74
C PRO A 176 -2.25 -10.39 -13.66
N GLU A 177 -1.91 -10.20 -12.38
CA GLU A 177 -2.70 -10.70 -11.24
C GLU A 177 -4.05 -10.00 -11.07
N LEU A 178 -4.24 -8.80 -11.60
CA LEU A 178 -5.52 -8.07 -11.56
C LEU A 178 -6.41 -8.39 -12.77
N LYS A 179 -5.83 -8.97 -13.82
CA LYS A 179 -6.53 -9.23 -15.07
C LYS A 179 -7.72 -10.18 -14.92
N PRO A 180 -7.67 -11.29 -14.17
CA PRO A 180 -8.83 -12.17 -13.99
C PRO A 180 -10.05 -11.44 -13.44
N ALA A 181 -9.88 -10.57 -12.46
CA ALA A 181 -10.98 -9.80 -11.88
C ALA A 181 -11.58 -8.75 -12.83
N ILE A 182 -10.77 -8.23 -13.77
CA ILE A 182 -11.25 -7.36 -14.86
C ILE A 182 -12.04 -8.18 -15.86
N ASP A 183 -11.53 -9.32 -16.29
CA ASP A 183 -12.16 -10.19 -17.27
C ASP A 183 -13.50 -10.76 -16.75
N GLU A 184 -13.60 -10.98 -15.44
CA GLU A 184 -14.85 -11.37 -14.73
C GLU A 184 -15.83 -10.21 -14.51
N GLY A 185 -15.45 -8.97 -14.84
CA GLY A 185 -16.27 -7.78 -14.64
C GLY A 185 -16.40 -7.31 -13.19
N ARG A 186 -15.58 -7.84 -12.26
CA ARG A 186 -15.54 -7.39 -10.87
C ARG A 186 -14.86 -6.03 -10.72
N PHE A 187 -13.85 -5.77 -11.54
CA PHE A 187 -13.13 -4.50 -11.57
C PHE A 187 -13.27 -3.83 -12.91
N GLN A 188 -13.41 -2.51 -12.91
CA GLN A 188 -13.35 -1.71 -14.12
C GLN A 188 -11.89 -1.48 -14.51
N LEU A 189 -11.61 -1.27 -15.80
CA LEU A 189 -10.30 -0.88 -16.31
C LEU A 189 -10.35 0.58 -16.76
N ALA A 190 -9.42 1.42 -16.27
CA ALA A 190 -9.25 2.77 -16.78
C ALA A 190 -8.69 2.73 -18.22
N GLN A 191 -9.10 3.67 -19.07
CA GLN A 191 -8.72 3.67 -20.50
C GLN A 191 -7.28 4.13 -20.72
N ALA A 192 -6.83 5.10 -19.91
CA ALA A 192 -5.48 5.63 -20.00
C ALA A 192 -4.56 5.03 -18.92
N PRO A 193 -3.24 4.96 -19.15
CA PRO A 193 -2.30 4.46 -18.14
C PRO A 193 -1.95 5.51 -17.08
N HIS A 194 -1.48 5.03 -15.91
CA HIS A 194 -0.93 5.84 -14.83
C HIS A 194 -1.85 6.99 -14.37
N GLY A 195 -1.29 8.18 -14.10
CA GLY A 195 -2.03 9.32 -13.59
C GLY A 195 -3.17 9.82 -14.49
N ALA A 196 -3.04 9.65 -15.80
CA ALA A 196 -4.10 10.02 -16.74
C ALA A 196 -5.34 9.13 -16.57
N GLY A 197 -5.15 7.81 -16.44
CA GLY A 197 -6.25 6.86 -16.19
C GLY A 197 -6.85 7.03 -14.80
N TRP A 198 -6.02 7.39 -13.81
CA TRP A 198 -6.53 7.74 -12.48
C TRP A 198 -7.45 8.96 -12.53
N ALA A 199 -7.01 10.04 -13.20
CA ALA A 199 -7.79 11.28 -13.34
C ALA A 199 -9.11 11.04 -14.10
N GLU A 200 -9.04 10.36 -15.25
CA GLU A 200 -10.22 9.99 -16.05
C GLU A 200 -11.26 9.21 -15.22
N ALA A 201 -10.82 8.20 -14.48
CA ALA A 201 -11.73 7.40 -13.67
C ALA A 201 -12.39 8.22 -12.56
N VAL A 202 -11.65 9.11 -11.90
CA VAL A 202 -12.19 10.01 -10.86
C VAL A 202 -13.19 10.99 -11.48
N GLU A 203 -12.85 11.62 -12.61
CA GLU A 203 -13.77 12.57 -13.30
C GLU A 203 -15.06 11.86 -13.70
N ARG A 204 -14.98 10.72 -14.33
CA ARG A 204 -16.13 9.96 -14.82
C ARG A 204 -17.04 9.47 -13.69
N LEU A 205 -16.47 9.04 -12.54
CA LEU A 205 -17.23 8.34 -11.50
C LEU A 205 -17.64 9.23 -10.32
N LEU A 206 -17.02 10.40 -10.14
CA LEU A 206 -17.28 11.27 -9.01
C LEU A 206 -17.77 12.67 -9.40
N LEU A 207 -17.56 13.12 -10.63
CA LEU A 207 -17.90 14.48 -11.06
C LEU A 207 -19.08 14.53 -12.05
N THR A 208 -19.58 13.37 -12.48
CA THR A 208 -20.84 13.22 -13.24
C THR A 208 -21.97 12.83 -12.30
#